data_224a7c455d65a33553e520be350e6e27
#
_entry.id   224a7c455d65a33553e520be350e6e27
#
_cell.length_a   1.000
_cell.length_b   1.000
_cell.length_c   1.000
_cell.angle_alpha   90.00
_cell.angle_beta   90.00
_cell.angle_gamma   90.00
#
_symmetry.space_group_name_H-M   'P 1'
#
loop_
_entity.id
_entity.type
_entity.pdbx_description
1 polymer ?
#
loop_
_entity_poly.entity_id
_entity_poly.type
_entity_poly.pdbx_seq_one_letter_code
_entity_poly.pdbx_strand_id
1 'polypeptide(L)'
;MRSQNQNRKKKKRKTPSDPTSDEVLNDGSAPKQSKLDEASNITAGTTIDKALLVNPALKLNKKTKRAKKREKHAKNVDEQKQKAKNREKEECRQYLQTWNDSREKWKFQKIKQVYIQKHVFDEDHLDGDIWPVVLEYLSGTKGPGRENLTKRAEEVIRELDRQAKDSGDDSLLEGSKYQRARELLQHLG
;
A
#
# COMPACT_ATOMS: atom_id res chain seq x y z
N MET A 1 42.60 -8.82 -40.70
CA MET A 1 42.50 -10.29 -40.51
C MET A 1 41.94 -10.60 -39.14
N ARG A 2 40.96 -11.49 -39.13
CA ARG A 2 40.32 -12.26 -38.08
C ARG A 2 39.19 -11.59 -37.24
N SER A 3 38.01 -11.88 -37.75
CA SER A 3 36.73 -12.14 -37.11
C SER A 3 36.82 -13.03 -35.88
N GLN A 4 36.03 -12.72 -34.81
CA GLN A 4 35.48 -13.71 -33.89
C GLN A 4 34.16 -13.12 -33.33
N ASN A 5 33.09 -13.49 -33.81
CA ASN A 5 32.17 -14.60 -33.56
C ASN A 5 31.42 -14.48 -32.24
N GLN A 6 30.25 -13.89 -32.39
CA GLN A 6 29.23 -13.74 -31.32
C GLN A 6 28.43 -15.04 -31.17
N ASN A 7 28.51 -15.65 -30.01
CA ASN A 7 27.69 -16.79 -29.66
C ASN A 7 26.51 -16.32 -28.78
N ARG A 8 25.41 -15.94 -29.44
CA ARG A 8 24.12 -15.68 -28.78
C ARG A 8 23.39 -17.00 -28.55
N LYS A 9 23.43 -17.54 -27.33
CA LYS A 9 22.57 -18.65 -26.90
C LYS A 9 21.13 -18.13 -26.71
N LYS A 10 20.27 -18.44 -27.68
CA LYS A 10 18.81 -18.31 -27.59
C LYS A 10 18.27 -19.33 -26.57
N LYS A 11 17.79 -18.85 -25.45
CA LYS A 11 17.05 -19.65 -24.45
C LYS A 11 15.63 -19.88 -24.96
N LYS A 12 15.35 -21.10 -25.43
CA LYS A 12 14.04 -21.60 -25.86
C LYS A 12 13.06 -21.54 -24.69
N ARG A 13 11.98 -20.76 -24.80
CA ARG A 13 10.82 -20.83 -23.93
C ARG A 13 10.04 -22.11 -24.24
N LYS A 14 9.93 -22.99 -23.25
CA LYS A 14 9.00 -24.13 -23.28
C LYS A 14 7.60 -23.60 -22.97
N THR A 15 6.69 -23.75 -23.89
CA THR A 15 5.24 -23.68 -23.70
C THR A 15 4.77 -24.96 -23.05
N PRO A 16 3.90 -24.95 -22.03
CA PRO A 16 3.25 -26.16 -21.55
C PRO A 16 2.11 -26.51 -22.49
N SER A 17 2.20 -27.69 -23.06
CA SER A 17 1.14 -28.37 -23.78
C SER A 17 0.06 -28.87 -22.83
N ASP A 18 -1.17 -28.65 -23.24
CA ASP A 18 -2.42 -29.16 -22.70
C ASP A 18 -2.46 -30.69 -22.81
N PRO A 19 -2.93 -31.43 -21.82
CA PRO A 19 -3.42 -32.79 -22.04
C PRO A 19 -4.93 -32.85 -21.85
N THR A 20 -5.63 -32.96 -22.96
CA THR A 20 -6.92 -33.63 -23.04
C THR A 20 -6.73 -35.13 -22.90
N SER A 21 -7.55 -35.71 -22.14
CA SER A 21 -8.34 -36.92 -22.31
C SER A 21 -8.50 -37.75 -21.03
N ASP A 22 -9.74 -37.88 -20.68
CA ASP A 22 -10.49 -39.03 -20.13
C ASP A 22 -9.69 -40.18 -19.50
N GLU A 23 -9.95 -40.37 -18.20
CA GLU A 23 -10.21 -41.71 -17.69
C GLU A 23 -11.16 -41.60 -16.49
N VAL A 24 -12.37 -42.12 -16.75
CA VAL A 24 -13.42 -42.43 -15.78
C VAL A 24 -12.97 -43.68 -15.03
N LEU A 25 -12.57 -43.51 -13.78
CA LEU A 25 -12.53 -44.64 -12.84
C LEU A 25 -13.56 -44.39 -11.75
N ASN A 26 -14.64 -45.10 -11.93
CA ASN A 26 -15.71 -45.31 -11.00
C ASN A 26 -15.16 -46.12 -9.80
N ASP A 27 -14.90 -45.47 -8.68
CA ASP A 27 -14.70 -46.17 -7.40
C ASP A 27 -15.95 -45.98 -6.52
N GLY A 28 -16.69 -47.06 -6.49
CA GLY A 28 -17.88 -47.20 -5.70
C GLY A 28 -17.57 -47.18 -4.19
N SER A 29 -17.67 -46.02 -3.62
CA SER A 29 -17.69 -45.85 -2.16
C SER A 29 -19.12 -45.64 -1.72
N ALA A 30 -19.68 -46.67 -1.11
CA ALA A 30 -21.01 -46.69 -0.51
C ALA A 30 -21.23 -45.45 0.39
N PRO A 31 -22.42 -44.83 0.37
CA PRO A 31 -22.74 -43.73 1.27
C PRO A 31 -22.81 -44.29 2.70
N LYS A 32 -21.86 -43.86 3.55
CA LYS A 32 -22.01 -43.98 4.99
C LYS A 32 -23.23 -43.17 5.42
N GLN A 33 -24.32 -43.86 5.70
CA GLN A 33 -25.46 -43.32 6.40
C GLN A 33 -24.99 -42.75 7.74
N SER A 34 -24.77 -41.43 7.80
CA SER A 34 -24.67 -40.74 9.05
C SER A 34 -26.07 -40.65 9.64
N LYS A 35 -26.25 -41.22 10.82
CA LYS A 35 -27.41 -41.02 11.67
C LYS A 35 -27.72 -39.53 11.73
N LEU A 36 -28.86 -39.14 11.16
CA LEU A 36 -29.46 -37.83 11.36
C LEU A 36 -30.01 -37.81 12.79
N ASP A 37 -29.26 -37.18 13.70
CA ASP A 37 -29.84 -36.80 14.97
C ASP A 37 -30.81 -35.62 14.70
N GLU A 38 -32.10 -35.88 15.01
CA GLU A 38 -33.15 -34.87 15.07
C GLU A 38 -32.75 -33.77 16.02
N ALA A 39 -32.33 -32.63 15.54
CA ALA A 39 -32.52 -31.32 16.13
C ALA A 39 -31.62 -30.25 15.47
N SER A 40 -32.04 -29.80 14.32
CA SER A 40 -31.71 -28.41 13.99
C SER A 40 -32.61 -27.92 12.86
N ASN A 41 -33.58 -27.10 13.21
CA ASN A 41 -34.41 -26.32 12.28
C ASN A 41 -33.61 -25.21 11.58
N ILE A 42 -32.40 -25.53 11.10
CA ILE A 42 -31.55 -24.64 10.35
C ILE A 42 -31.81 -24.91 8.88
N THR A 43 -32.64 -24.05 8.27
CA THR A 43 -32.95 -24.09 6.83
C THR A 43 -31.92 -23.38 5.99
N ALA A 44 -31.82 -23.74 4.71
CA ALA A 44 -31.00 -23.01 3.74
C ALA A 44 -31.41 -21.52 3.70
N GLY A 45 -30.45 -20.61 3.96
CA GLY A 45 -30.69 -19.16 4.08
C GLY A 45 -30.64 -18.61 5.50
N THR A 46 -30.50 -19.47 6.52
CA THR A 46 -30.31 -18.99 7.90
C THR A 46 -28.94 -18.34 8.04
N THR A 47 -28.89 -17.11 8.56
CA THR A 47 -27.62 -16.44 8.83
C THR A 47 -26.84 -17.16 9.95
N ILE A 48 -25.49 -17.06 9.91
CA ILE A 48 -24.61 -17.71 10.87
C ILE A 48 -24.97 -17.33 12.32
N ASP A 49 -25.31 -16.08 12.56
CA ASP A 49 -25.68 -15.56 13.89
C ASP A 49 -26.95 -16.23 14.43
N LYS A 50 -27.96 -16.41 13.57
CA LYS A 50 -29.19 -17.12 13.94
C LYS A 50 -28.95 -18.61 14.16
N ALA A 51 -28.08 -19.22 13.36
CA ALA A 51 -27.71 -20.63 13.52
C ALA A 51 -26.97 -20.89 14.83
N LEU A 52 -26.07 -20.00 15.25
CA LEU A 52 -25.35 -20.05 16.54
C LEU A 52 -26.29 -19.82 17.75
N LEU A 53 -27.34 -19.02 17.59
CA LEU A 53 -28.33 -18.80 18.63
C LEU A 53 -29.17 -20.07 18.90
N VAL A 54 -29.49 -20.81 17.85
CA VAL A 54 -30.26 -22.09 17.93
C VAL A 54 -29.37 -23.23 18.42
N ASN A 55 -28.12 -23.29 17.98
CA ASN A 55 -27.17 -24.32 18.41
C ASN A 55 -25.76 -23.76 18.66
N PRO A 56 -25.43 -23.36 19.91
CA PRO A 56 -24.12 -22.82 20.27
C PRO A 56 -22.96 -23.77 20.03
N ALA A 57 -23.24 -25.07 19.95
CA ALA A 57 -22.23 -26.11 19.69
C ALA A 57 -21.95 -26.33 18.20
N LEU A 58 -22.58 -25.56 17.33
CA LEU A 58 -22.42 -25.67 15.88
C LEU A 58 -20.97 -25.37 15.48
N LYS A 59 -20.26 -26.40 15.03
CA LYS A 59 -18.89 -26.27 14.54
C LYS A 59 -18.96 -25.60 13.16
N LEU A 60 -18.81 -24.28 13.12
CA LEU A 60 -18.68 -23.52 11.86
C LEU A 60 -17.58 -24.14 11.00
N ASN A 61 -17.87 -24.29 9.72
CA ASN A 61 -16.93 -24.87 8.75
C ASN A 61 -15.56 -24.20 8.87
N LYS A 62 -14.56 -24.99 9.23
CA LYS A 62 -13.17 -24.50 9.28
C LYS A 62 -12.80 -23.95 7.91
N LYS A 63 -12.22 -22.76 7.86
CA LYS A 63 -11.69 -22.17 6.63
C LYS A 63 -10.90 -23.22 5.85
N THR A 64 -11.17 -23.35 4.56
CA THR A 64 -10.48 -24.31 3.69
C THR A 64 -8.98 -24.05 3.65
N LYS A 65 -8.18 -25.08 3.37
CA LYS A 65 -6.71 -24.91 3.21
C LYS A 65 -6.37 -23.80 2.17
N ARG A 66 -7.17 -23.71 1.10
CA ARG A 66 -7.01 -22.69 0.05
C ARG A 66 -7.32 -21.29 0.57
N ALA A 67 -8.38 -21.12 1.36
CA ALA A 67 -8.71 -19.82 1.99
C ALA A 67 -7.61 -19.36 2.95
N LYS A 68 -7.10 -20.27 3.80
CA LYS A 68 -5.97 -19.98 4.70
C LYS A 68 -4.69 -19.59 3.92
N LYS A 69 -4.40 -20.27 2.79
CA LYS A 69 -3.25 -19.93 1.96
C LYS A 69 -3.38 -18.54 1.33
N ARG A 70 -4.58 -18.17 0.85
CA ARG A 70 -4.85 -16.82 0.31
C ARG A 70 -4.71 -15.75 1.37
N GLU A 71 -5.27 -15.98 2.56
CA GLU A 71 -5.16 -15.04 3.68
C GLU A 71 -3.71 -14.84 4.11
N LYS A 72 -2.93 -15.93 4.23
CA LYS A 72 -1.50 -15.84 4.54
C LYS A 72 -0.72 -15.07 3.46
N HIS A 73 -1.03 -15.33 2.19
CA HIS A 73 -0.41 -14.61 1.08
C HIS A 73 -0.75 -13.12 1.11
N ALA A 74 -2.03 -12.77 1.34
CA ALA A 74 -2.45 -11.37 1.45
C ALA A 74 -1.71 -10.66 2.59
N LYS A 75 -1.63 -11.26 3.79
CA LYS A 75 -0.86 -10.72 4.91
C LYS A 75 0.62 -10.49 4.56
N ASN A 76 1.26 -11.48 3.93
CA ASN A 76 2.66 -11.33 3.54
C ASN A 76 2.87 -10.19 2.53
N VAL A 77 1.96 -10.03 1.56
CA VAL A 77 2.02 -8.94 0.59
C VAL A 77 1.87 -7.59 1.28
N ASP A 78 0.93 -7.47 2.22
CA ASP A 78 0.72 -6.24 2.98
C ASP A 78 1.92 -5.93 3.89
N GLU A 79 2.47 -6.92 4.57
CA GLU A 79 3.70 -6.75 5.37
C GLU A 79 4.89 -6.29 4.51
N GLN A 80 5.05 -6.86 3.31
CA GLN A 80 6.12 -6.44 2.40
C GLN A 80 5.92 -5.01 1.90
N LYS A 81 4.67 -4.62 1.59
CA LYS A 81 4.35 -3.24 1.21
C LYS A 81 4.66 -2.26 2.34
N GLN A 82 4.30 -2.60 3.58
CA GLN A 82 4.61 -1.75 4.74
C GLN A 82 6.12 -1.64 4.99
N LYS A 83 6.85 -2.75 4.89
CA LYS A 83 8.31 -2.75 5.01
C LYS A 83 8.98 -1.89 3.92
N ALA A 84 8.49 -1.97 2.67
CA ALA A 84 8.99 -1.14 1.59
C ALA A 84 8.70 0.35 1.84
N LYS A 85 7.47 0.70 2.26
CA LYS A 85 7.08 2.07 2.62
C LYS A 85 7.97 2.63 3.75
N ASN A 86 8.17 1.86 4.81
CA ASN A 86 9.00 2.28 5.95
C ASN A 86 10.47 2.46 5.54
N ARG A 87 10.97 1.60 4.66
CA ARG A 87 12.32 1.71 4.13
C ARG A 87 12.49 2.98 3.28
N GLU A 88 11.56 3.27 2.38
CA GLU A 88 11.58 4.50 1.57
C GLU A 88 11.53 5.76 2.43
N LYS A 89 10.70 5.77 3.48
CA LYS A 89 10.60 6.83 4.47
C LYS A 89 11.96 7.05 5.17
N GLU A 90 12.55 5.98 5.69
CA GLU A 90 13.83 6.05 6.40
C GLU A 90 14.98 6.48 5.50
N GLU A 91 15.05 5.96 4.29
CA GLU A 91 16.06 6.40 3.30
C GLU A 91 15.90 7.88 2.94
N CYS A 92 14.65 8.39 2.88
CA CYS A 92 14.39 9.80 2.64
C CYS A 92 14.79 10.67 3.83
N ARG A 93 14.52 10.21 5.05
CA ARG A 93 14.95 10.88 6.29
C ARG A 93 16.47 11.00 6.34
N GLN A 94 17.19 9.92 6.11
CA GLN A 94 18.66 9.91 6.08
C GLN A 94 19.22 10.83 4.97
N TYR A 95 18.56 10.88 3.82
CA TYR A 95 18.94 11.79 2.74
C TYR A 95 18.84 13.25 3.15
N LEU A 96 17.75 13.65 3.82
CA LEU A 96 17.54 15.02 4.32
C LEU A 96 18.50 15.36 5.47
N GLN A 97 18.73 14.44 6.40
CA GLN A 97 19.71 14.61 7.48
C GLN A 97 21.12 14.81 6.92
N THR A 98 21.51 13.98 5.93
CA THR A 98 22.82 14.14 5.27
C THR A 98 22.93 15.50 4.56
N TRP A 99 21.82 15.98 3.98
CA TRP A 99 21.77 17.29 3.35
C TRP A 99 21.97 18.42 4.37
N ASN A 100 21.37 18.30 5.56
CA ASN A 100 21.46 19.27 6.63
C ASN A 100 22.84 19.25 7.33
N ASP A 101 23.31 18.07 7.71
CA ASP A 101 24.45 17.88 8.61
C ASP A 101 25.80 17.75 7.89
N SER A 102 25.78 17.26 6.66
CA SER A 102 26.99 16.89 5.92
C SER A 102 26.88 17.21 4.43
N ARG A 103 26.76 18.51 4.10
CA ARG A 103 26.63 19.01 2.72
C ARG A 103 27.70 18.46 1.77
N GLU A 104 28.91 18.28 2.22
CA GLU A 104 30.03 17.78 1.42
C GLU A 104 29.82 16.32 0.97
N LYS A 105 29.17 15.52 1.80
CA LYS A 105 28.87 14.11 1.51
C LYS A 105 27.57 13.94 0.75
N TRP A 106 26.71 14.94 0.81
CA TRP A 106 25.41 14.86 0.17
C TRP A 106 25.51 14.96 -1.35
N LYS A 107 24.73 14.13 -2.02
CA LYS A 107 24.59 14.13 -3.48
C LYS A 107 23.12 14.17 -3.85
N PHE A 108 22.78 15.03 -4.79
CA PHE A 108 21.40 15.12 -5.29
C PHE A 108 20.90 13.79 -5.86
N GLN A 109 19.74 13.37 -5.43
CA GLN A 109 19.05 12.17 -5.91
C GLN A 109 17.63 12.54 -6.37
N LYS A 110 17.38 12.51 -7.68
CA LYS A 110 16.09 12.86 -8.27
C LYS A 110 14.92 12.03 -7.68
N ILE A 111 15.15 10.76 -7.39
CA ILE A 111 14.12 9.86 -6.82
C ILE A 111 13.70 10.37 -5.44
N LYS A 112 14.66 10.79 -4.59
CA LYS A 112 14.36 11.34 -3.26
C LYS A 112 13.66 12.68 -3.35
N GLN A 113 14.08 13.54 -4.27
CA GLN A 113 13.41 14.82 -4.54
C GLN A 113 11.93 14.59 -4.92
N VAL A 114 11.67 13.70 -5.85
CA VAL A 114 10.29 13.38 -6.27
C VAL A 114 9.47 12.80 -5.10
N TYR A 115 10.07 11.92 -4.29
CA TYR A 115 9.42 11.35 -3.12
C TYR A 115 9.03 12.45 -2.12
N ILE A 116 9.96 13.35 -1.77
CA ILE A 116 9.72 14.47 -0.85
C ILE A 116 8.58 15.36 -1.40
N GLN A 117 8.67 15.77 -2.65
CA GLN A 117 7.64 16.59 -3.28
C GLN A 117 6.27 15.91 -3.30
N LYS A 118 6.22 14.62 -3.51
CA LYS A 118 4.97 13.85 -3.54
C LYS A 118 4.31 13.76 -2.17
N HIS A 119 5.10 13.60 -1.12
CA HIS A 119 4.64 13.34 0.23
C HIS A 119 4.78 14.52 1.19
N VAL A 120 5.01 15.74 0.67
CA VAL A 120 5.27 16.95 1.47
C VAL A 120 4.15 17.26 2.47
N PHE A 121 2.89 16.97 2.13
CA PHE A 121 1.74 17.21 3.00
C PHE A 121 1.33 15.99 3.85
N ASP A 122 2.09 14.92 3.78
CA ASP A 122 1.77 13.65 4.45
C ASP A 122 2.74 13.42 5.62
N GLU A 123 2.20 13.52 6.83
CA GLU A 123 2.94 13.35 8.07
C GLU A 123 3.42 11.92 8.28
N ASP A 124 2.68 10.94 7.76
CA ASP A 124 3.09 9.54 7.80
C ASP A 124 4.38 9.25 7.06
N HIS A 125 4.70 10.07 6.04
CA HIS A 125 5.89 9.91 5.21
C HIS A 125 7.04 10.84 5.61
N LEU A 126 6.71 12.05 6.07
CA LEU A 126 7.67 13.05 6.52
C LEU A 126 7.29 13.50 7.94
N ASP A 127 7.93 12.92 8.93
CA ASP A 127 7.64 13.19 10.35
C ASP A 127 7.79 14.67 10.71
N GLY A 128 7.11 15.11 11.76
CA GLY A 128 7.19 16.47 12.27
C GLY A 128 8.62 16.88 12.64
N ASP A 129 9.42 15.95 13.16
CA ASP A 129 10.81 16.20 13.58
C ASP A 129 11.72 16.63 12.41
N ILE A 130 11.49 16.07 11.22
CA ILE A 130 12.29 16.39 10.03
C ILE A 130 11.70 17.55 9.23
N TRP A 131 10.49 17.99 9.57
CA TRP A 131 9.74 18.99 8.83
C TRP A 131 10.49 20.33 8.62
N PRO A 132 11.16 20.90 9.63
CA PRO A 132 11.94 22.14 9.42
C PRO A 132 13.04 21.97 8.35
N VAL A 133 13.71 20.80 8.34
CA VAL A 133 14.74 20.47 7.34
C VAL A 133 14.11 20.31 5.94
N VAL A 134 12.91 19.73 5.87
CA VAL A 134 12.16 19.63 4.59
C VAL A 134 11.85 21.01 4.03
N LEU A 135 11.37 21.92 4.84
CA LEU A 135 11.06 23.30 4.44
C LEU A 135 12.31 24.00 3.89
N GLU A 136 13.42 23.93 4.61
CA GLU A 136 14.68 24.54 4.19
C GLU A 136 15.19 23.89 2.89
N TYR A 137 15.13 22.57 2.78
CA TYR A 137 15.49 21.85 1.57
C TYR A 137 14.64 22.27 0.35
N LEU A 138 13.32 22.40 0.54
CA LEU A 138 12.39 22.77 -0.53
C LEU A 138 12.47 24.25 -0.89
N SER A 139 12.82 25.14 0.04
CA SER A 139 13.03 26.58 -0.24
C SER A 139 14.12 26.79 -1.29
N GLY A 140 15.12 25.92 -1.33
CA GLY A 140 16.16 25.89 -2.35
C GLY A 140 15.71 25.41 -3.73
N THR A 141 14.49 24.91 -3.88
CA THR A 141 13.96 24.43 -5.17
C THR A 141 13.68 25.59 -6.11
N LYS A 142 14.11 25.47 -7.38
CA LYS A 142 13.96 26.52 -8.40
C LYS A 142 13.16 26.05 -9.60
N GLY A 143 12.70 27.02 -10.41
CA GLY A 143 12.03 26.77 -11.68
C GLY A 143 10.71 25.99 -11.55
N PRO A 144 10.37 25.11 -12.51
CA PRO A 144 9.08 24.42 -12.54
C PRO A 144 8.77 23.59 -11.30
N GLY A 145 9.79 23.10 -10.58
CA GLY A 145 9.63 22.36 -9.34
C GLY A 145 9.03 23.21 -8.23
N ARG A 146 9.49 24.47 -8.10
CA ARG A 146 8.96 25.46 -7.16
C ARG A 146 7.52 25.81 -7.48
N GLU A 147 7.24 26.14 -8.75
CA GLU A 147 5.88 26.47 -9.21
C GLU A 147 4.88 25.33 -8.94
N ASN A 148 5.29 24.09 -9.20
CA ASN A 148 4.44 22.92 -8.94
C ASN A 148 4.17 22.74 -7.45
N LEU A 149 5.15 22.97 -6.58
CA LEU A 149 4.98 22.91 -5.13
C LEU A 149 4.01 23.99 -4.64
N THR A 150 4.18 25.23 -5.11
CA THR A 150 3.29 26.35 -4.78
C THR A 150 1.86 26.05 -5.19
N LYS A 151 1.63 25.67 -6.46
CA LYS A 151 0.29 25.32 -6.95
C LYS A 151 -0.37 24.20 -6.14
N ARG A 152 0.39 23.16 -5.79
CA ARG A 152 -0.13 22.05 -4.98
C ARG A 152 -0.47 22.47 -3.56
N ALA A 153 0.34 23.33 -2.95
CA ALA A 153 0.05 23.85 -1.62
C ALA A 153 -1.22 24.72 -1.62
N GLU A 154 -1.38 25.60 -2.61
CA GLU A 154 -2.60 26.40 -2.81
C GLU A 154 -3.83 25.51 -3.04
N GLU A 155 -3.69 24.46 -3.84
CA GLU A 155 -4.77 23.51 -4.10
C GLU A 155 -5.20 22.78 -2.83
N VAL A 156 -4.25 22.32 -2.00
CA VAL A 156 -4.52 21.67 -0.71
C VAL A 156 -5.27 22.61 0.22
N ILE A 157 -4.85 23.88 0.35
CA ILE A 157 -5.53 24.86 1.18
C ILE A 157 -6.94 25.10 0.67
N ARG A 158 -7.12 25.39 -0.62
CA ARG A 158 -8.42 25.62 -1.23
C ARG A 158 -9.39 24.46 -1.05
N GLU A 159 -8.89 23.24 -1.19
CA GLU A 159 -9.72 22.04 -1.02
C GLU A 159 -10.15 21.84 0.44
N LEU A 160 -9.25 22.05 1.39
CA LEU A 160 -9.56 21.96 2.82
C LEU A 160 -10.48 23.09 3.29
N ASP A 161 -10.29 24.32 2.80
CA ASP A 161 -11.20 25.45 3.06
C ASP A 161 -12.62 25.15 2.53
N ARG A 162 -12.72 24.53 1.36
CA ARG A 162 -14.01 24.12 0.79
C ARG A 162 -14.66 23.04 1.64
N GLN A 163 -13.89 22.02 2.04
CA GLN A 163 -14.42 20.92 2.88
C GLN A 163 -14.86 21.43 4.25
N ALA A 164 -14.11 22.32 4.88
CA ALA A 164 -14.50 22.93 6.15
C ALA A 164 -15.81 23.71 6.03
N LYS A 165 -16.01 24.48 4.96
CA LYS A 165 -17.27 25.21 4.70
C LYS A 165 -18.44 24.26 4.45
N ASP A 166 -18.22 23.18 3.69
CA ASP A 166 -19.28 22.24 3.33
C ASP A 166 -19.69 21.36 4.53
N SER A 167 -18.75 21.00 5.41
CA SER A 167 -19.00 20.19 6.60
C SER A 167 -19.34 21.00 7.85
N GLY A 168 -19.00 22.29 7.87
CA GLY A 168 -19.07 23.13 9.08
C GLY A 168 -18.05 22.72 10.15
N ASP A 169 -17.00 22.00 9.77
CA ASP A 169 -15.97 21.47 10.67
C ASP A 169 -14.63 22.20 10.45
N ASP A 170 -14.32 23.13 11.33
CA ASP A 170 -13.09 23.91 11.29
C ASP A 170 -11.85 23.10 11.73
N SER A 171 -12.01 21.90 12.27
CA SER A 171 -10.89 21.05 12.69
C SER A 171 -9.96 20.67 11.51
N LEU A 172 -10.49 20.67 10.28
CA LEU A 172 -9.71 20.44 9.07
C LEU A 172 -8.66 21.53 8.84
N LEU A 173 -8.91 22.75 9.29
CA LEU A 173 -7.99 23.90 9.16
C LEU A 173 -6.88 23.87 10.23
N GLU A 174 -7.09 23.11 11.30
CA GLU A 174 -6.07 22.87 12.33
C GLU A 174 -5.21 21.63 12.02
N GLY A 175 -5.62 20.85 11.04
CA GLY A 175 -4.94 19.61 10.65
C GLY A 175 -3.50 19.85 10.14
N SER A 176 -2.60 18.90 10.40
CA SER A 176 -1.19 18.97 10.01
C SER A 176 -0.98 19.23 8.52
N LYS A 177 -1.84 18.67 7.68
CA LYS A 177 -1.82 18.85 6.23
C LYS A 177 -2.03 20.31 5.82
N TYR A 178 -2.97 20.99 6.46
CA TYR A 178 -3.27 22.42 6.20
C TYR A 178 -2.13 23.30 6.69
N GLN A 179 -1.64 23.06 7.89
CA GLN A 179 -0.52 23.82 8.46
C GLN A 179 0.74 23.70 7.61
N ARG A 180 1.08 22.49 7.19
CA ARG A 180 2.22 22.24 6.30
C ARG A 180 2.10 22.94 4.96
N ALA A 181 0.89 22.99 4.39
CA ALA A 181 0.68 23.71 3.14
C ALA A 181 0.90 25.22 3.29
N ARG A 182 0.43 25.81 4.38
CA ARG A 182 0.64 27.24 4.69
C ARG A 182 2.10 27.56 4.95
N GLU A 183 2.77 26.78 5.80
CA GLU A 183 4.20 26.97 6.09
C GLU A 183 5.06 26.84 4.83
N LEU A 184 4.76 25.84 3.99
CA LEU A 184 5.46 25.67 2.73
C LEU A 184 5.31 26.90 1.83
N LEU A 185 4.10 27.48 1.71
CA LEU A 185 3.88 28.72 0.94
C LEU A 185 4.66 29.89 1.50
N GLN A 186 4.73 30.04 2.82
CA GLN A 186 5.50 31.09 3.46
C GLN A 186 7.00 30.98 3.16
N HIS A 187 7.53 29.76 3.09
CA HIS A 187 8.94 29.51 2.75
C HIS A 187 9.24 29.59 1.26
N LEU A 188 8.24 29.38 0.42
CA LEU A 188 8.38 29.51 -1.04
C LEU A 188 8.07 30.92 -1.55
N GLY A 189 7.37 31.76 -0.81
CA GLY A 189 6.94 33.11 -1.15
C GLY A 189 8.07 34.11 -1.21
#